data_e7dc77bd0d8b129f72895e220f34bb93
#
_entry.id   e7dc77bd0d8b129f72895e220f34bb93
#
_cell.length_a   1.000
_cell.length_b   1.000
_cell.length_c   1.000
_cell.angle_alpha   90.00
_cell.angle_beta   90.00
_cell.angle_gamma   90.00
#
_symmetry.space_group_name_H-M   'P 1'
#
loop_
_entity.id
_entity.type
_entity.pdbx_description
1 polymer ?
#
loop_
_entity_poly.entity_id
_entity_poly.type
_entity_poly.pdbx_seq_one_letter_code
_entity_poly.pdbx_strand_id
1 'polypeptide(L)'
;MKTTGEKIRDRRITLNMTQKDLADQVGTTVRTISSYEAAGSKPRGLNLRKLCTVLNVSEAYLLNDEIEDETYGLEEAPYIESARAIYGKKGATDVEQLLTETRAMFAGGDVPEEDKELFFQAVTEAYFANKKRASETFTRKDYKK
;
A
#
# COMPACT_ATOMS: atom_id res chain seq x y z
N MET A 1 3.92 -16.94 12.06
CA MET A 1 4.28 -15.75 11.26
C MET A 1 4.75 -16.16 9.88
N LYS A 2 4.20 -15.57 8.84
CA LYS A 2 4.62 -15.84 7.46
C LYS A 2 5.60 -14.76 7.00
N THR A 3 6.63 -15.18 6.29
CA THR A 3 7.58 -14.26 5.65
C THR A 3 6.96 -13.64 4.41
N THR A 4 7.57 -12.59 3.88
CA THR A 4 7.14 -11.97 2.62
C THR A 4 7.05 -13.01 1.50
N GLY A 5 8.07 -13.88 1.37
CA GLY A 5 8.07 -14.92 0.35
C GLY A 5 6.93 -15.92 0.49
N GLU A 6 6.64 -16.34 1.72
CA GLU A 6 5.52 -17.25 2.00
C GLU A 6 4.19 -16.61 1.67
N LYS A 7 4.02 -15.32 1.98
CA LYS A 7 2.80 -14.56 1.66
C LYS A 7 2.59 -14.44 0.15
N ILE A 8 3.65 -14.16 -0.59
CA ILE A 8 3.60 -14.10 -2.06
C ILE A 8 3.17 -15.45 -2.62
N ARG A 9 3.80 -16.52 -2.16
CA ARG A 9 3.48 -17.88 -2.61
C ARG A 9 2.03 -18.26 -2.29
N ASP A 10 1.59 -18.03 -1.06
CA ASP A 10 0.24 -18.39 -0.63
C ASP A 10 -0.82 -17.66 -1.43
N ARG A 11 -0.64 -16.36 -1.67
CA ARG A 11 -1.57 -15.58 -2.46
C ARG A 11 -1.58 -16.02 -3.93
N ARG A 12 -0.40 -16.30 -4.47
CA ARG A 12 -0.27 -16.81 -5.84
C ARG A 12 -1.05 -18.11 -6.02
N ILE A 13 -0.88 -19.04 -5.09
CA ILE A 13 -1.58 -20.35 -5.12
C ILE A 13 -3.10 -20.14 -4.97
N THR A 14 -3.52 -19.30 -4.06
CA THR A 14 -4.94 -18.96 -3.85
C THR A 14 -5.58 -18.42 -5.13
N LEU A 15 -4.82 -17.65 -5.92
CA LEU A 15 -5.28 -17.07 -7.18
C LEU A 15 -5.07 -17.99 -8.39
N ASN A 16 -4.64 -19.24 -8.16
CA ASN A 16 -4.41 -20.25 -9.19
C ASN A 16 -3.36 -19.82 -10.22
N MET A 17 -2.31 -19.14 -9.76
CA MET A 17 -1.22 -18.68 -10.63
C MET A 17 0.03 -19.53 -10.47
N THR A 18 0.71 -19.80 -11.59
CA THR A 18 2.08 -20.31 -11.55
C THR A 18 3.05 -19.17 -11.29
N GLN A 19 4.30 -19.47 -10.96
CA GLN A 19 5.35 -18.45 -10.85
C GLN A 19 5.50 -17.67 -12.16
N LYS A 20 5.36 -18.36 -13.28
CA LYS A 20 5.44 -17.73 -14.60
C LYS A 20 4.26 -16.75 -14.83
N ASP A 21 3.05 -17.15 -14.46
CA ASP A 21 1.87 -16.29 -14.56
C ASP A 21 2.06 -15.01 -13.77
N LEU A 22 2.54 -15.14 -12.53
CA LEU A 22 2.80 -13.98 -11.68
C LEU A 22 3.90 -13.10 -12.27
N ALA A 23 5.00 -13.70 -12.73
CA ALA A 23 6.10 -12.98 -13.36
C ALA A 23 5.63 -12.17 -14.58
N ASP A 24 4.81 -12.78 -15.42
CA ASP A 24 4.27 -12.12 -16.61
C ASP A 24 3.38 -10.93 -16.23
N GLN A 25 2.53 -11.09 -15.23
CA GLN A 25 1.62 -10.01 -14.80
C GLN A 25 2.36 -8.87 -14.09
N VAL A 26 3.42 -9.18 -13.37
CA VAL A 26 4.26 -8.17 -12.70
C VAL A 26 5.23 -7.50 -13.67
N GLY A 27 5.55 -8.17 -14.76
CA GLY A 27 6.53 -7.68 -15.73
C GLY A 27 7.96 -7.98 -15.33
N THR A 28 8.19 -9.11 -14.68
CA THR A 28 9.52 -9.55 -14.24
C THR A 28 9.76 -10.99 -14.69
N THR A 29 10.79 -11.65 -14.16
CA THR A 29 11.16 -13.01 -14.54
C THR A 29 10.74 -14.03 -13.48
N VAL A 30 10.58 -15.30 -13.90
CA VAL A 30 10.32 -16.42 -12.98
C VAL A 30 11.42 -16.50 -11.92
N ARG A 31 12.66 -16.27 -12.31
CA ARG A 31 13.80 -16.29 -11.39
C ARG A 31 13.62 -15.25 -10.26
N THR A 32 13.13 -14.06 -10.60
CA THR A 32 12.86 -13.01 -9.61
C THR A 32 11.75 -13.44 -8.65
N ILE A 33 10.65 -13.99 -9.17
CA ILE A 33 9.55 -14.48 -8.33
C ILE A 33 10.04 -15.61 -7.42
N SER A 34 10.80 -16.57 -7.98
CA SER A 34 11.36 -17.68 -7.21
C SER A 34 12.28 -17.16 -6.09
N SER A 35 13.06 -16.13 -6.37
CA SER A 35 13.95 -15.51 -5.39
C SER A 35 13.15 -14.87 -4.24
N TYR A 36 12.03 -14.23 -4.54
CA TYR A 36 11.15 -13.69 -3.50
C TYR A 36 10.56 -14.79 -2.63
N GLU A 37 10.11 -15.90 -3.25
CA GLU A 37 9.42 -16.97 -2.53
C GLU A 37 10.36 -17.88 -1.73
N ALA A 38 11.55 -18.16 -2.25
CA ALA A 38 12.45 -19.17 -1.68
C ALA A 38 13.73 -18.62 -1.07
N ALA A 39 14.29 -17.54 -1.62
CA ALA A 39 15.61 -17.04 -1.23
C ALA A 39 15.58 -15.83 -0.30
N GLY A 40 14.41 -15.38 0.11
CA GLY A 40 14.29 -14.29 1.07
C GLY A 40 14.53 -12.90 0.50
N SER A 41 14.67 -12.76 -0.82
CA SER A 41 14.73 -11.42 -1.45
C SER A 41 13.42 -10.70 -1.22
N LYS A 42 13.49 -9.41 -0.88
CA LYS A 42 12.28 -8.60 -0.69
C LYS A 42 12.03 -7.73 -1.91
N PRO A 43 10.79 -7.73 -2.44
CA PRO A 43 10.45 -6.84 -3.55
C PRO A 43 10.51 -5.38 -3.12
N ARG A 44 10.83 -4.50 -4.05
CA ARG A 44 10.94 -3.06 -3.83
C ARG A 44 10.35 -2.29 -5.00
N GLY A 45 10.04 -1.03 -4.74
CA GLY A 45 9.66 -0.08 -5.78
C GLY A 45 8.50 -0.56 -6.64
N LEU A 46 8.68 -0.50 -7.94
CA LEU A 46 7.63 -0.83 -8.90
C LEU A 46 7.23 -2.30 -8.82
N ASN A 47 8.18 -3.22 -8.62
CA ASN A 47 7.87 -4.65 -8.49
C ASN A 47 6.99 -4.90 -7.27
N LEU A 48 7.27 -4.26 -6.15
CA LEU A 48 6.45 -4.38 -4.94
C LEU A 48 5.02 -3.90 -5.20
N ARG A 49 4.87 -2.74 -5.83
CA ARG A 49 3.54 -2.19 -6.12
C ARG A 49 2.74 -3.08 -7.07
N LYS A 50 3.39 -3.59 -8.10
CA LYS A 50 2.74 -4.49 -9.06
C LYS A 50 2.35 -5.82 -8.41
N LEU A 51 3.22 -6.36 -7.56
CA LEU A 51 2.90 -7.57 -6.80
C LEU A 51 1.67 -7.36 -5.93
N CYS A 52 1.61 -6.27 -5.20
CA CYS A 52 0.47 -5.95 -4.35
C CYS A 52 -0.83 -5.85 -5.16
N THR A 53 -0.77 -5.21 -6.31
CA THR A 53 -1.94 -5.08 -7.19
C THR A 53 -2.40 -6.44 -7.72
N VAL A 54 -1.47 -7.24 -8.24
CA VAL A 54 -1.78 -8.56 -8.81
C VAL A 54 -2.28 -9.53 -7.74
N LEU A 55 -1.63 -9.54 -6.58
CA LEU A 55 -1.98 -10.44 -5.48
C LEU A 55 -3.13 -9.92 -4.62
N ASN A 56 -3.56 -8.69 -4.85
CA ASN A 56 -4.62 -8.02 -4.10
C ASN A 56 -4.34 -7.99 -2.59
N VAL A 57 -3.18 -7.48 -2.22
CA VAL A 57 -2.74 -7.28 -0.84
C VAL A 57 -2.11 -5.91 -0.70
N SER A 58 -1.97 -5.42 0.54
CA SER A 58 -1.27 -4.16 0.79
C SER A 58 0.23 -4.36 0.90
N GLU A 59 0.99 -3.29 0.68
CA GLU A 59 2.44 -3.31 0.91
C GLU A 59 2.75 -3.60 2.38
N ALA A 60 1.96 -3.04 3.30
CA ALA A 60 2.13 -3.27 4.73
C ALA A 60 2.01 -4.76 5.07
N TYR A 61 1.01 -5.45 4.50
CA TYR A 61 0.86 -6.89 4.71
C TYR A 61 2.07 -7.68 4.20
N LEU A 62 2.54 -7.39 2.99
CA LEU A 62 3.67 -8.12 2.41
C LEU A 62 4.98 -7.89 3.16
N LEU A 63 5.23 -6.67 3.62
CA LEU A 63 6.52 -6.29 4.19
C LEU A 63 6.63 -6.51 5.69
N ASN A 64 5.52 -6.63 6.41
CA ASN A 64 5.52 -6.81 7.86
C ASN A 64 5.08 -8.23 8.21
N ASP A 65 6.03 -9.06 8.64
CA ASP A 65 5.78 -10.46 8.97
C ASP A 65 4.81 -10.63 10.14
N GLU A 66 4.66 -9.63 11.00
CA GLU A 66 3.75 -9.67 12.13
C GLU A 66 2.28 -9.52 11.74
N ILE A 67 2.01 -8.99 10.55
CA ILE A 67 0.65 -8.83 10.04
C ILE A 67 0.23 -10.14 9.37
N GLU A 68 -0.74 -10.83 9.95
CA GLU A 68 -1.21 -12.12 9.44
C GLU A 68 -2.47 -12.02 8.57
N ASP A 69 -3.25 -10.96 8.74
CA ASP A 69 -4.48 -10.73 7.99
C ASP A 69 -4.18 -10.23 6.58
N GLU A 70 -4.46 -11.06 5.58
CA GLU A 70 -4.20 -10.72 4.18
C GLU A 70 -5.04 -9.56 3.65
N THR A 71 -6.12 -9.19 4.34
CA THR A 71 -6.95 -8.03 3.98
C THR A 71 -6.46 -6.73 4.61
N TYR A 72 -5.45 -6.82 5.48
CA TYR A 72 -4.92 -5.66 6.17
C TYR A 72 -4.45 -4.58 5.19
N GLY A 73 -4.93 -3.37 5.38
CA GLY A 73 -4.52 -2.22 4.57
C GLY A 73 -5.17 -2.12 3.20
N LEU A 74 -6.00 -3.07 2.79
CA LEU A 74 -6.66 -3.02 1.47
C LEU A 74 -7.62 -1.84 1.33
N GLU A 75 -8.31 -1.48 2.39
CA GLU A 75 -9.25 -0.36 2.37
C GLU A 75 -8.55 0.97 2.15
N GLU A 76 -7.34 1.10 2.64
CA GLU A 76 -6.54 2.31 2.54
C GLU A 76 -5.71 2.39 1.26
N ALA A 77 -5.50 1.27 0.57
CA ALA A 77 -4.65 1.23 -0.63
C ALA A 77 -5.05 2.25 -1.71
N PRO A 78 -6.34 2.45 -2.02
CA PRO A 78 -6.72 3.46 -3.00
C PRO A 78 -6.30 4.87 -2.61
N TYR A 79 -6.38 5.21 -1.33
CA TYR A 79 -5.98 6.54 -0.84
C TYR A 79 -4.47 6.75 -0.94
N ILE A 80 -3.70 5.72 -0.62
CA ILE A 80 -2.23 5.73 -0.71
C ILE A 80 -1.80 5.89 -2.16
N GLU A 81 -2.40 5.14 -3.08
CA GLU A 81 -2.08 5.24 -4.51
C GLU A 81 -2.46 6.60 -5.11
N SER A 82 -3.60 7.17 -4.69
CA SER A 82 -3.98 8.53 -5.10
C SER A 82 -2.95 9.56 -4.64
N ALA A 83 -2.48 9.44 -3.41
CA ALA A 83 -1.44 10.33 -2.88
C ALA A 83 -0.13 10.18 -3.66
N ARG A 84 0.23 8.94 -4.00
CA ARG A 84 1.42 8.67 -4.81
C ARG A 84 1.33 9.29 -6.20
N ALA A 85 0.18 9.15 -6.84
CA ALA A 85 -0.04 9.70 -8.17
C ALA A 85 0.06 11.22 -8.21
N ILE A 86 -0.40 11.89 -7.15
CA ILE A 86 -0.45 13.36 -7.11
C ILE A 86 0.83 13.96 -6.52
N TYR A 87 1.36 13.38 -5.45
CA TYR A 87 2.46 13.95 -4.67
C TYR A 87 3.71 13.07 -4.60
N GLY A 88 3.72 11.94 -5.31
CA GLY A 88 4.87 11.03 -5.37
C GLY A 88 5.03 10.17 -4.12
N LYS A 89 6.22 9.61 -3.94
CA LYS A 89 6.53 8.68 -2.87
C LYS A 89 6.29 9.29 -1.48
N LYS A 90 6.63 10.54 -1.29
CA LYS A 90 6.44 11.21 0.00
C LYS A 90 4.96 11.32 0.34
N GLY A 91 4.11 11.67 -0.63
CA GLY A 91 2.67 11.72 -0.42
C GLY A 91 2.09 10.37 -0.03
N ALA A 92 2.54 9.30 -0.69
CA ALA A 92 2.12 7.93 -0.35
C ALA A 92 2.53 7.58 1.08
N THR A 93 3.76 7.90 1.48
CA THR A 93 4.27 7.63 2.84
C THR A 93 3.48 8.41 3.88
N ASP A 94 3.21 9.69 3.61
CA ASP A 94 2.47 10.56 4.54
C ASP A 94 1.05 10.02 4.76
N VAL A 95 0.36 9.64 3.70
CA VAL A 95 -1.02 9.11 3.79
C VAL A 95 -1.01 7.75 4.48
N GLU A 96 -0.06 6.89 4.17
CA GLU A 96 0.06 5.58 4.81
C GLU A 96 0.26 5.73 6.33
N GLN A 97 1.14 6.62 6.75
CA GLN A 97 1.37 6.89 8.16
C GLN A 97 0.12 7.45 8.84
N LEU A 98 -0.54 8.40 8.21
CA LEU A 98 -1.76 9.01 8.72
C LEU A 98 -2.87 7.99 8.92
N LEU A 99 -3.08 7.11 7.94
CA LEU A 99 -4.10 6.07 8.02
C LEU A 99 -3.75 4.98 9.03
N THR A 100 -2.46 4.66 9.18
CA THR A 100 -1.99 3.72 10.20
C THR A 100 -2.26 4.26 11.61
N GLU A 101 -1.96 5.52 11.85
CA GLU A 101 -2.22 6.17 13.13
C GLU A 101 -3.72 6.24 13.42
N THR A 102 -4.52 6.56 12.40
CA THR A 102 -5.98 6.61 12.51
C THR A 102 -6.55 5.24 12.85
N ARG A 103 -6.06 4.19 12.19
CA ARG A 103 -6.49 2.82 12.49
C ARG A 103 -6.16 2.43 13.93
N ALA A 104 -5.00 2.82 14.41
CA ALA A 104 -4.59 2.55 15.79
C ALA A 104 -5.54 3.17 16.81
N MET A 105 -6.13 4.32 16.50
CA MET A 105 -7.13 4.97 17.36
C MET A 105 -8.40 4.15 17.50
N PHE A 106 -8.72 3.31 16.51
CA PHE A 106 -9.90 2.46 16.54
C PHE A 106 -9.63 1.07 17.13
N ALA A 107 -8.36 0.74 17.37
CA ALA A 107 -7.99 -0.55 17.93
C ALA A 107 -8.55 -0.69 19.35
N GLY A 108 -9.36 -1.74 19.58
CA GLY A 108 -9.98 -1.96 20.88
C GLY A 108 -11.27 -1.20 21.14
N GLY A 109 -11.75 -0.40 20.17
CA GLY A 109 -13.02 0.32 20.28
C GLY A 109 -14.15 -0.35 19.49
N ASP A 110 -15.37 -0.08 19.88
CA ASP A 110 -16.58 -0.60 19.23
C ASP A 110 -17.09 0.34 18.16
N VAL A 111 -16.20 0.74 17.23
CA VAL A 111 -16.57 1.63 16.13
C VAL A 111 -17.04 0.77 14.94
N PRO A 112 -18.27 0.98 14.44
CA PRO A 112 -18.74 0.26 13.27
C PRO A 112 -17.84 0.49 12.04
N GLU A 113 -17.72 -0.52 11.17
CA GLU A 113 -16.88 -0.44 9.97
C GLU A 113 -17.29 0.72 9.05
N GLU A 114 -18.58 0.98 8.93
CA GLU A 114 -19.11 2.09 8.13
C GLU A 114 -18.58 3.43 8.63
N ASP A 115 -18.53 3.62 9.93
CA ASP A 115 -18.03 4.85 10.55
C ASP A 115 -16.51 4.99 10.38
N LYS A 116 -15.77 3.87 10.44
CA LYS A 116 -14.34 3.86 10.18
C LYS A 116 -14.02 4.31 8.76
N GLU A 117 -14.74 3.80 7.79
CA GLU A 117 -14.55 4.17 6.39
C GLU A 117 -14.83 5.65 6.14
N LEU A 118 -15.94 6.16 6.69
CA LEU A 118 -16.27 7.59 6.62
C LEU A 118 -15.16 8.45 7.24
N PHE A 119 -14.61 8.00 8.35
CA PHE A 119 -13.54 8.71 9.02
C PHE A 119 -12.26 8.71 8.18
N PHE A 120 -11.86 7.56 7.61
CA PHE A 120 -10.71 7.48 6.74
C PHE A 120 -10.86 8.38 5.51
N GLN A 121 -12.05 8.40 4.93
CA GLN A 121 -12.35 9.25 3.79
C GLN A 121 -12.21 10.73 4.17
N ALA A 122 -12.79 11.14 5.29
CA ALA A 122 -12.71 12.52 5.76
C ALA A 122 -11.27 12.96 6.04
N VAL A 123 -10.48 12.09 6.66
CA VAL A 123 -9.06 12.36 6.97
C VAL A 123 -8.25 12.53 5.69
N THR A 124 -8.46 11.64 4.71
CA THR A 124 -7.75 11.70 3.43
C THR A 124 -8.15 12.93 2.63
N GLU A 125 -9.41 13.27 2.58
CA GLU A 125 -9.88 14.48 1.91
C GLU A 125 -9.26 15.73 2.52
N ALA A 126 -9.19 15.80 3.85
CA ALA A 126 -8.56 16.91 4.56
C ALA A 126 -7.06 17.01 4.22
N TYR A 127 -6.37 15.86 4.17
CA TYR A 127 -4.97 15.83 3.78
C TYR A 127 -4.75 16.41 2.39
N PHE A 128 -5.53 15.94 1.40
CA PHE A 128 -5.40 16.41 0.03
C PHE A 128 -5.72 17.90 -0.09
N ALA A 129 -6.74 18.37 0.60
CA ALA A 129 -7.11 19.79 0.58
C ALA A 129 -6.00 20.67 1.17
N ASN A 130 -5.42 20.25 2.30
CA ASN A 130 -4.32 20.98 2.93
C ASN A 130 -3.05 20.95 2.09
N LYS A 131 -2.74 19.83 1.47
CA LYS A 131 -1.56 19.68 0.62
C LYS A 131 -1.66 20.55 -0.61
N LYS A 132 -2.82 20.58 -1.24
CA LYS A 132 -3.09 21.43 -2.41
C LYS A 132 -2.93 22.90 -2.05
N ARG A 133 -3.51 23.32 -0.94
CA ARG A 133 -3.42 24.71 -0.47
C ARG A 133 -1.98 25.13 -0.22
N ALA A 134 -1.21 24.29 0.46
CA ALA A 134 0.20 24.55 0.73
C ALA A 134 1.01 24.65 -0.56
N SER A 135 0.79 23.74 -1.51
CA SER A 135 1.45 23.73 -2.80
C SER A 135 1.17 25.02 -3.60
N GLU A 136 -0.08 25.43 -3.66
CA GLU A 136 -0.47 26.65 -4.35
C GLU A 136 0.16 27.90 -3.72
N THR A 137 0.19 27.96 -2.40
CA THR A 137 0.78 29.08 -1.67
C THR A 137 2.29 29.17 -1.91
N PHE A 138 3.00 28.07 -1.78
CA PHE A 138 4.45 28.06 -1.99
C PHE A 138 4.84 28.30 -3.45
N THR A 139 4.13 27.71 -4.38
CA THR A 139 4.37 27.90 -5.81
C THR A 139 4.24 29.37 -6.20
N ARG A 140 3.23 30.06 -5.70
CA ARG A 140 3.04 31.48 -5.95
C ARG A 140 4.19 32.33 -5.45
N LYS A 141 4.72 32.02 -4.26
CA LYS A 141 5.87 32.72 -3.69
C LYS A 141 7.13 32.51 -4.51
N ASP A 142 7.35 31.31 -4.98
CA ASP A 142 8.54 30.95 -5.74
C ASP A 142 8.54 31.57 -7.15
N TYR A 143 7.38 31.74 -7.76
CA TYR A 143 7.25 32.29 -9.11
C TYR A 143 7.12 33.82 -9.15
N LYS A 144 6.91 34.43 -8.01
CA LYS A 144 6.89 35.89 -7.90
C LYS A 144 8.31 36.43 -7.64
N LYS A 145 9.12 36.41 -8.63
CA LYS A 145 10.43 37.01 -8.53
C LYS A 145 10.45 38.34 -9.26
#